data_21cb2253e1672e4ccec1c44b4615be17
#
_entry.id   21cb2253e1672e4ccec1c44b4615be17
#
_cell.length_a   1.000
_cell.length_b   1.000
_cell.length_c   1.000
_cell.angle_alpha   90.00
_cell.angle_beta   90.00
_cell.angle_gamma   90.00
#
_symmetry.space_group_name_H-M   'P 1'
#
loop_
_entity.id
_entity.type
_entity.pdbx_description
1 polymer ?
#
loop_
_entity_poly.entity_id
_entity_poly.type
_entity_poly.pdbx_seq_one_letter_code
_entity_poly.pdbx_strand_id
1 'polypeptide(L)'
;MNGTHHRLRVLIANQRPDRLDLLSRVVDGLGHEVIAREIHVAEVAQVTARERPDVALVGLGESSDHALTLITEIVRGAFCPVIALLEAFDGDWIDQAAQRGVYAYIVDSRPEELQGAIDITLRRFAEFQTLQGAFERRTAETQREGVALLQRQRQVLELHDGVVQGLSIAHLALELDRRDESREALLEALDNARGIVSQAIEELRDEGVPLEQLIRDAAPA
;
A
#
# COMPACT_ATOMS: atom_id res chain seq x y z
N MET A 1 35.22 -12.29 11.61
CA MET A 1 34.38 -11.10 11.62
C MET A 1 33.05 -11.51 12.24
N ASN A 2 32.83 -11.24 13.54
CA ASN A 2 31.61 -11.59 14.24
C ASN A 2 30.52 -10.58 13.83
N GLY A 3 29.70 -10.95 12.85
CA GLY A 3 28.47 -10.26 12.61
C GLY A 3 27.58 -10.46 13.83
N THR A 4 27.17 -9.38 14.49
CA THR A 4 26.11 -9.40 15.50
C THR A 4 24.83 -9.82 14.78
N HIS A 5 24.57 -11.14 14.73
CA HIS A 5 23.28 -11.64 14.27
C HIS A 5 22.21 -11.11 15.22
N HIS A 6 21.33 -10.31 14.70
CA HIS A 6 20.17 -9.82 15.46
C HIS A 6 19.33 -11.04 15.84
N ARG A 7 19.01 -11.19 17.12
CA ARG A 7 18.13 -12.26 17.60
C ARG A 7 16.75 -12.07 17.00
N LEU A 8 16.35 -12.99 16.13
CA LEU A 8 15.06 -12.96 15.44
C LEU A 8 14.00 -13.70 16.22
N ARG A 9 12.74 -13.30 16.03
CA ARG A 9 11.57 -13.99 16.55
C ARG A 9 11.01 -14.88 15.44
N VAL A 10 11.08 -16.20 15.64
CA VAL A 10 10.78 -17.20 14.62
C VAL A 10 9.51 -17.97 14.98
N LEU A 11 8.54 -17.99 14.07
CA LEU A 11 7.40 -18.91 14.10
C LEU A 11 7.77 -20.18 13.34
N ILE A 12 7.48 -21.34 13.94
CA ILE A 12 7.65 -22.64 13.28
C ILE A 12 6.30 -23.32 13.17
N ALA A 13 5.89 -23.68 11.95
CA ALA A 13 4.65 -24.39 11.67
C ALA A 13 4.90 -25.68 10.91
N ASN A 14 4.49 -26.81 11.47
CA ASN A 14 4.61 -28.13 10.85
C ASN A 14 3.61 -29.10 11.48
N GLN A 15 3.04 -29.99 10.68
CA GLN A 15 2.13 -31.04 11.12
C GLN A 15 2.79 -32.10 11.99
N ARG A 16 4.13 -32.25 11.89
CA ARG A 16 4.90 -33.30 12.57
C ARG A 16 5.58 -32.76 13.83
N PRO A 17 5.20 -33.18 15.02
CA PRO A 17 5.78 -32.70 16.30
C PRO A 17 7.31 -32.97 16.40
N ASP A 18 7.79 -34.11 15.88
CA ASP A 18 9.19 -34.44 15.86
C ASP A 18 10.04 -33.47 15.06
N ARG A 19 9.47 -32.95 13.94
CA ARG A 19 10.09 -31.92 13.11
C ARG A 19 10.05 -30.54 13.76
N LEU A 20 8.98 -30.20 14.47
CA LEU A 20 8.88 -28.96 15.26
C LEU A 20 10.00 -28.90 16.31
N ASP A 21 10.22 -30.00 17.03
CA ASP A 21 11.26 -30.07 18.06
C ASP A 21 12.67 -30.01 17.48
N LEU A 22 12.92 -30.66 16.33
CA LEU A 22 14.19 -30.59 15.64
C LEU A 22 14.50 -29.16 15.17
N LEU A 23 13.55 -28.53 14.45
CA LEU A 23 13.71 -27.18 13.94
C LEU A 23 13.88 -26.16 15.06
N SER A 24 13.15 -26.32 16.17
CA SER A 24 13.30 -25.46 17.33
C SER A 24 14.72 -25.49 17.88
N ARG A 25 15.30 -26.67 18.01
CA ARG A 25 16.70 -26.82 18.48
C ARG A 25 17.70 -26.19 17.51
N VAL A 26 17.45 -26.30 16.21
CA VAL A 26 18.32 -25.66 15.19
C VAL A 26 18.24 -24.15 15.29
N VAL A 27 17.01 -23.60 15.36
CA VAL A 27 16.77 -22.15 15.46
C VAL A 27 17.35 -21.57 16.76
N ASP A 28 17.13 -22.24 17.89
CA ASP A 28 17.73 -21.85 19.18
C ASP A 28 19.27 -21.92 19.13
N GLY A 29 19.84 -22.95 18.46
CA GLY A 29 21.27 -23.09 18.27
C GLY A 29 21.90 -22.00 17.40
N LEU A 30 21.13 -21.40 16.51
CA LEU A 30 21.51 -20.22 15.73
C LEU A 30 21.40 -18.89 16.51
N GLY A 31 20.88 -18.92 17.74
CA GLY A 31 20.73 -17.77 18.62
C GLY A 31 19.43 -16.99 18.41
N HIS A 32 18.49 -17.54 17.66
CA HIS A 32 17.16 -16.95 17.44
C HIS A 32 16.15 -17.43 18.50
N GLU A 33 15.01 -16.76 18.58
CA GLU A 33 13.95 -17.07 19.53
C GLU A 33 12.78 -17.76 18.82
N VAL A 34 12.43 -18.96 19.24
CA VAL A 34 11.22 -19.65 18.81
C VAL A 34 10.04 -19.13 19.63
N ILE A 35 9.20 -18.27 19.04
CA ILE A 35 8.09 -17.63 19.73
C ILE A 35 6.81 -18.47 19.73
N ALA A 36 6.64 -19.33 18.73
CA ALA A 36 5.52 -20.22 18.63
C ALA A 36 5.85 -21.46 17.80
N ARG A 37 5.14 -22.56 18.13
CA ARG A 37 5.20 -23.84 17.42
C ARG A 37 3.78 -24.25 17.16
N GLU A 38 3.34 -24.17 15.92
CA GLU A 38 1.96 -24.42 15.58
C GLU A 38 1.80 -25.57 14.59
N ILE A 39 0.76 -26.35 14.81
CA ILE A 39 0.40 -27.50 13.97
C ILE A 39 -0.92 -27.20 13.24
N HIS A 40 -1.82 -26.45 13.86
CA HIS A 40 -3.18 -26.23 13.37
C HIS A 40 -3.32 -24.92 12.62
N VAL A 41 -3.96 -24.97 11.43
CA VAL A 41 -4.20 -23.82 10.57
C VAL A 41 -4.96 -22.70 11.30
N ALA A 42 -5.99 -23.05 12.06
CA ALA A 42 -6.82 -22.06 12.77
C ALA A 42 -6.05 -21.27 13.84
N GLU A 43 -5.04 -21.89 14.46
CA GLU A 43 -4.24 -21.29 15.52
C GLU A 43 -3.09 -20.46 14.92
N VAL A 44 -2.52 -20.89 13.78
CA VAL A 44 -1.37 -20.21 13.18
C VAL A 44 -1.67 -18.77 12.81
N ALA A 45 -2.84 -18.47 12.27
CA ALA A 45 -3.23 -17.11 11.91
C ALA A 45 -3.32 -16.20 13.14
N GLN A 46 -3.93 -16.70 14.21
CA GLN A 46 -4.08 -15.96 15.47
C GLN A 46 -2.74 -15.73 16.16
N VAL A 47 -1.89 -16.77 16.23
CA VAL A 47 -0.57 -16.68 16.85
C VAL A 47 0.32 -15.72 16.05
N THR A 48 0.32 -15.81 14.74
CA THR A 48 1.10 -14.94 13.87
C THR A 48 0.72 -13.47 14.02
N ALA A 49 -0.58 -13.16 14.07
CA ALA A 49 -1.07 -11.80 14.26
C ALA A 49 -0.70 -11.23 15.65
N ARG A 50 -0.76 -12.06 16.71
CA ARG A 50 -0.43 -11.67 18.09
C ARG A 50 1.06 -11.49 18.29
N GLU A 51 1.83 -12.49 17.89
CA GLU A 51 3.27 -12.56 18.19
C GLU A 51 4.14 -11.75 17.23
N ARG A 52 3.67 -11.46 16.02
CA ARG A 52 4.38 -10.71 14.99
C ARG A 52 5.79 -11.23 14.78
N PRO A 53 5.96 -12.44 14.25
CA PRO A 53 7.29 -13.02 13.98
C PRO A 53 8.05 -12.20 12.95
N ASP A 54 9.39 -12.25 13.03
CA ASP A 54 10.27 -11.68 12.01
C ASP A 54 10.32 -12.59 10.76
N VAL A 55 10.18 -13.90 10.97
CA VAL A 55 10.15 -14.93 9.91
C VAL A 55 9.32 -16.13 10.34
N ALA A 56 8.66 -16.78 9.39
CA ALA A 56 7.95 -18.03 9.60
C ALA A 56 8.61 -19.17 8.81
N LEU A 57 8.84 -20.29 9.48
CA LEU A 57 9.33 -21.54 8.90
C LEU A 57 8.16 -22.52 8.81
N VAL A 58 7.82 -22.96 7.60
CA VAL A 58 6.70 -23.88 7.36
C VAL A 58 7.21 -25.17 6.75
N GLY A 59 7.04 -26.27 7.45
CA GLY A 59 7.37 -27.60 6.95
C GLY A 59 6.19 -28.26 6.23
N LEU A 60 6.46 -29.09 5.23
CA LEU A 60 5.44 -29.82 4.46
C LEU A 60 4.59 -30.76 5.32
N GLY A 61 5.14 -31.30 6.39
CA GLY A 61 4.44 -32.27 7.24
C GLY A 61 4.08 -33.55 6.48
N GLU A 62 2.87 -34.06 6.76
CA GLU A 62 2.32 -35.27 6.10
C GLU A 62 1.45 -34.92 4.87
N SER A 63 1.07 -33.66 4.70
CA SER A 63 0.18 -33.20 3.65
C SER A 63 0.68 -31.90 3.04
N SER A 64 0.95 -31.93 1.75
CA SER A 64 1.30 -30.75 0.95
C SER A 64 0.21 -29.68 1.00
N ASP A 65 -1.05 -30.06 0.94
CA ASP A 65 -2.20 -29.14 0.98
C ASP A 65 -2.30 -28.44 2.35
N HIS A 66 -2.01 -29.15 3.43
CA HIS A 66 -2.00 -28.56 4.75
C HIS A 66 -0.90 -27.49 4.87
N ALA A 67 0.30 -27.77 4.39
CA ALA A 67 1.39 -26.79 4.39
C ALA A 67 1.05 -25.55 3.54
N LEU A 68 0.45 -25.72 2.37
CA LEU A 68 -0.02 -24.62 1.53
C LEU A 68 -1.10 -23.78 2.19
N THR A 69 -1.97 -24.41 2.99
CA THR A 69 -2.98 -23.70 3.76
C THR A 69 -2.36 -22.91 4.91
N LEU A 70 -1.42 -23.49 5.67
CA LEU A 70 -0.64 -22.78 6.70
C LEU A 70 0.08 -21.55 6.12
N ILE A 71 0.75 -21.72 4.98
CA ILE A 71 1.41 -20.62 4.27
C ILE A 71 0.42 -19.50 3.95
N THR A 72 -0.74 -19.84 3.39
CA THR A 72 -1.76 -18.87 3.02
C THR A 72 -2.24 -18.07 4.24
N GLU A 73 -2.49 -18.72 5.35
CA GLU A 73 -2.96 -18.05 6.58
C GLU A 73 -1.85 -17.19 7.22
N ILE A 74 -0.60 -17.64 7.21
CA ILE A 74 0.53 -16.85 7.71
C ILE A 74 0.73 -15.60 6.83
N VAL A 75 0.79 -15.75 5.51
CA VAL A 75 0.99 -14.63 4.59
C VAL A 75 -0.16 -13.62 4.66
N ARG A 76 -1.40 -14.11 4.85
CA ARG A 76 -2.57 -13.23 4.99
C ARG A 76 -2.57 -12.46 6.31
N GLY A 77 -2.12 -13.08 7.40
CA GLY A 77 -2.17 -12.51 8.76
C GLY A 77 -0.88 -11.85 9.24
N ALA A 78 0.24 -12.15 8.60
CA ALA A 78 1.56 -11.71 9.04
C ALA A 78 2.24 -10.80 8.03
N PHE A 79 2.86 -9.77 8.55
CA PHE A 79 3.80 -8.94 7.79
C PHE A 79 5.24 -9.50 7.86
N CYS A 80 5.37 -10.82 7.81
CA CYS A 80 6.68 -11.51 7.84
C CYS A 80 6.83 -12.46 6.65
N PRO A 81 8.05 -12.68 6.17
CA PRO A 81 8.31 -13.63 5.10
C PRO A 81 8.19 -15.08 5.58
N VAL A 82 7.82 -15.96 4.66
CA VAL A 82 7.69 -17.40 4.88
C VAL A 82 8.79 -18.14 4.14
N ILE A 83 9.47 -19.04 4.83
CA ILE A 83 10.43 -20.00 4.27
C ILE A 83 9.80 -21.39 4.35
N ALA A 84 9.71 -22.08 3.22
CA ALA A 84 9.23 -23.45 3.16
C ALA A 84 10.37 -24.45 3.37
N LEU A 85 10.12 -25.47 4.19
CA LEU A 85 11.08 -26.55 4.49
C LEU A 85 10.61 -27.83 3.82
N LEU A 86 11.36 -28.30 2.83
CA LEU A 86 11.06 -29.47 2.03
C LEU A 86 11.90 -30.68 2.49
N GLU A 87 11.39 -31.90 2.36
CA GLU A 87 12.16 -33.11 2.54
C GLU A 87 12.89 -33.53 1.26
N ALA A 88 12.30 -33.19 0.11
CA ALA A 88 12.86 -33.42 -1.22
C ALA A 88 12.41 -32.31 -2.16
N PHE A 89 13.15 -32.12 -3.25
CA PHE A 89 12.78 -31.17 -4.28
C PHE A 89 11.47 -31.59 -4.98
N ASP A 90 10.47 -30.70 -4.97
CA ASP A 90 9.19 -30.85 -5.66
C ASP A 90 8.87 -29.54 -6.37
N GLY A 91 9.07 -29.51 -7.69
CA GLY A 91 8.92 -28.31 -8.51
C GLY A 91 7.47 -27.82 -8.55
N ASP A 92 6.49 -28.71 -8.67
CA ASP A 92 5.09 -28.36 -8.76
C ASP A 92 4.58 -27.74 -7.44
N TRP A 93 5.04 -28.29 -6.33
CA TRP A 93 4.72 -27.74 -5.02
C TRP A 93 5.38 -26.38 -4.78
N ILE A 94 6.66 -26.23 -5.19
CA ILE A 94 7.39 -24.97 -5.09
C ILE A 94 6.66 -23.86 -5.85
N ASP A 95 6.20 -24.12 -7.07
CA ASP A 95 5.46 -23.15 -7.86
C ASP A 95 4.14 -22.74 -7.18
N GLN A 96 3.43 -23.70 -6.60
CA GLN A 96 2.21 -23.41 -5.84
C GLN A 96 2.50 -22.58 -4.57
N ALA A 97 3.57 -22.90 -3.86
CA ALA A 97 3.98 -22.17 -2.65
C ALA A 97 4.43 -20.74 -2.99
N ALA A 98 5.16 -20.56 -4.09
CA ALA A 98 5.57 -19.23 -4.58
C ALA A 98 4.36 -18.34 -4.91
N GLN A 99 3.32 -18.90 -5.56
CA GLN A 99 2.06 -18.18 -5.83
C GLN A 99 1.31 -17.76 -4.55
N ARG A 100 1.56 -18.42 -3.42
CA ARG A 100 0.99 -18.08 -2.12
C ARG A 100 1.86 -17.16 -1.27
N GLY A 101 2.99 -16.70 -1.80
CA GLY A 101 3.85 -15.72 -1.15
C GLY A 101 5.00 -16.29 -0.32
N VAL A 102 5.45 -17.51 -0.61
CA VAL A 102 6.70 -18.05 -0.06
C VAL A 102 7.89 -17.32 -0.66
N TYR A 103 8.79 -16.86 0.18
CA TYR A 103 9.98 -16.10 -0.24
C TYR A 103 11.18 -16.96 -0.56
N ALA A 104 11.31 -18.11 0.11
CA ALA A 104 12.37 -19.06 -0.10
C ALA A 104 11.93 -20.47 0.28
N TYR A 105 12.66 -21.46 -0.23
CA TYR A 105 12.55 -22.84 0.22
C TYR A 105 13.93 -23.42 0.50
N ILE A 106 13.99 -24.40 1.40
CA ILE A 106 15.18 -25.18 1.70
C ILE A 106 14.82 -26.67 1.71
N VAL A 107 15.68 -27.49 1.15
CA VAL A 107 15.50 -28.96 1.12
C VAL A 107 16.23 -29.63 2.29
N ASP A 108 17.23 -28.97 2.86
CA ASP A 108 18.00 -29.48 4.00
C ASP A 108 17.99 -28.48 5.16
N SER A 109 17.72 -28.96 6.36
CA SER A 109 17.65 -28.12 7.58
C SER A 109 19.00 -27.99 8.28
N ARG A 110 20.12 -28.03 7.56
CA ARG A 110 21.45 -27.75 8.15
C ARG A 110 21.49 -26.31 8.66
N PRO A 111 22.09 -26.07 9.85
CA PRO A 111 22.09 -24.74 10.47
C PRO A 111 22.58 -23.62 9.56
N GLU A 112 23.67 -23.87 8.81
CA GLU A 112 24.27 -22.87 7.92
C GLU A 112 23.37 -22.53 6.73
N GLU A 113 22.65 -23.51 6.17
CA GLU A 113 21.70 -23.29 5.07
C GLU A 113 20.46 -22.56 5.55
N LEU A 114 19.95 -22.92 6.72
CA LEU A 114 18.82 -22.25 7.33
C LEU A 114 19.16 -20.79 7.62
N GLN A 115 20.32 -20.51 8.23
CA GLN A 115 20.75 -19.14 8.49
C GLN A 115 20.90 -18.33 7.20
N GLY A 116 21.53 -18.89 6.18
CA GLY A 116 21.68 -18.24 4.88
C GLY A 116 20.34 -17.94 4.21
N ALA A 117 19.39 -18.87 4.29
CA ALA A 117 18.05 -18.67 3.76
C ALA A 117 17.27 -17.57 4.53
N ILE A 118 17.38 -17.55 5.86
CA ILE A 118 16.79 -16.49 6.70
C ILE A 118 17.35 -15.12 6.30
N ASP A 119 18.67 -14.98 6.24
CA ASP A 119 19.34 -13.70 5.94
C ASP A 119 18.95 -13.16 4.56
N ILE A 120 18.94 -14.02 3.53
CA ILE A 120 18.55 -13.65 2.16
C ILE A 120 17.08 -13.28 2.11
N THR A 121 16.23 -14.07 2.77
CA THR A 121 14.78 -13.87 2.77
C THR A 121 14.41 -12.55 3.44
N LEU A 122 14.96 -12.24 4.60
CA LEU A 122 14.70 -10.98 5.30
C LEU A 122 15.16 -9.77 4.48
N ARG A 123 16.32 -9.85 3.83
CA ARG A 123 16.79 -8.77 2.94
C ARG A 123 15.83 -8.51 1.78
N ARG A 124 15.44 -9.58 1.07
CA ARG A 124 14.51 -9.47 -0.06
C ARG A 124 13.14 -8.97 0.36
N PHE A 125 12.68 -9.41 1.52
CA PHE A 125 11.40 -8.94 2.06
C PHE A 125 11.43 -7.44 2.40
N ALA A 126 12.50 -6.96 3.02
CA ALA A 126 12.70 -5.54 3.31
C ALA A 126 12.76 -4.69 2.02
N GLU A 127 13.46 -5.17 0.99
CA GLU A 127 13.50 -4.53 -0.33
C GLU A 127 12.10 -4.48 -0.96
N PHE A 128 11.35 -5.58 -0.92
CA PHE A 128 9.98 -5.65 -1.43
C PHE A 128 9.05 -4.67 -0.71
N GLN A 129 9.08 -4.63 0.63
CA GLN A 129 8.28 -3.68 1.40
C GLN A 129 8.61 -2.22 1.07
N THR A 130 9.91 -1.92 0.87
CA THR A 130 10.35 -0.59 0.49
C THR A 130 9.78 -0.18 -0.87
N LEU A 131 9.84 -1.08 -1.85
CA LEU A 131 9.32 -0.86 -3.20
C LEU A 131 7.78 -0.73 -3.19
N GLN A 132 7.10 -1.59 -2.45
CA GLN A 132 5.64 -1.54 -2.31
C GLN A 132 5.19 -0.22 -1.69
N GLY A 133 5.82 0.21 -0.60
CA GLY A 133 5.48 1.49 0.04
C GLY A 133 5.80 2.71 -0.84
N ALA A 134 6.84 2.64 -1.68
CA ALA A 134 7.13 3.67 -2.67
C ALA A 134 6.06 3.71 -3.78
N PHE A 135 5.62 2.55 -4.25
CA PHE A 135 4.57 2.44 -5.27
C PHE A 135 3.23 2.96 -4.75
N GLU A 136 2.83 2.58 -3.54
CA GLU A 136 1.59 3.04 -2.91
C GLU A 136 1.57 4.57 -2.74
N ARG A 137 2.69 5.16 -2.29
CA ARG A 137 2.83 6.62 -2.17
C ARG A 137 2.66 7.30 -3.53
N ARG A 138 3.36 6.82 -4.56
CA ARG A 138 3.28 7.39 -5.91
C ARG A 138 1.87 7.29 -6.50
N THR A 139 1.19 6.16 -6.27
CA THR A 139 -0.21 5.98 -6.72
C THR A 139 -1.14 6.96 -6.02
N ALA A 140 -0.98 7.14 -4.71
CA ALA A 140 -1.77 8.10 -3.94
C ALA A 140 -1.52 9.56 -4.37
N GLU A 141 -0.27 9.93 -4.68
CA GLU A 141 0.10 11.25 -5.21
C GLU A 141 -0.57 11.49 -6.58
N THR A 142 -0.43 10.56 -7.52
CA THR A 142 -1.05 10.66 -8.85
C THR A 142 -2.57 10.76 -8.76
N GLN A 143 -3.20 10.03 -7.84
CA GLN A 143 -4.64 10.08 -7.65
C GLN A 143 -5.10 11.43 -7.09
N ARG A 144 -4.35 12.01 -6.14
CA ARG A 144 -4.62 13.36 -5.61
C ARG A 144 -4.49 14.43 -6.67
N GLU A 145 -3.43 14.37 -7.50
CA GLU A 145 -3.23 15.27 -8.63
C GLU A 145 -4.38 15.19 -9.64
N GLY A 146 -4.84 13.96 -9.95
CA GLY A 146 -5.99 13.74 -10.83
C GLY A 146 -7.29 14.34 -10.29
N VAL A 147 -7.57 14.17 -9.00
CA VAL A 147 -8.75 14.77 -8.34
C VAL A 147 -8.67 16.30 -8.37
N ALA A 148 -7.52 16.88 -8.03
CA ALA A 148 -7.32 18.33 -8.07
C ALA A 148 -7.51 18.90 -9.49
N LEU A 149 -7.01 18.20 -10.52
CA LEU A 149 -7.22 18.62 -11.90
C LEU A 149 -8.69 18.60 -12.30
N LEU A 150 -9.44 17.56 -11.95
CA LEU A 150 -10.87 17.46 -12.22
C LEU A 150 -11.67 18.55 -11.49
N GLN A 151 -11.32 18.89 -10.27
CA GLN A 151 -11.93 19.98 -9.51
C GLN A 151 -11.69 21.33 -10.20
N ARG A 152 -10.45 21.61 -10.64
CA ARG A 152 -10.13 22.84 -11.39
C ARG A 152 -10.90 22.91 -12.71
N GLN A 153 -11.00 21.83 -13.45
CA GLN A 153 -11.80 21.79 -14.68
C GLN A 153 -13.28 22.08 -14.42
N ARG A 154 -13.83 21.50 -13.35
CA ARG A 154 -15.22 21.76 -12.96
C ARG A 154 -15.48 23.22 -12.59
N GLN A 155 -14.59 23.83 -11.82
CA GLN A 155 -14.67 25.25 -11.46
C GLN A 155 -14.63 26.15 -12.70
N VAL A 156 -13.76 25.85 -13.68
CA VAL A 156 -13.72 26.60 -14.94
C VAL A 156 -15.00 26.47 -15.73
N LEU A 157 -15.61 25.29 -15.79
CA LEU A 157 -16.90 25.08 -16.45
C LEU A 157 -18.03 25.82 -15.76
N GLU A 158 -18.12 25.76 -14.42
CA GLU A 158 -19.11 26.46 -13.62
C GLU A 158 -18.99 27.99 -13.80
N LEU A 159 -17.76 28.52 -13.85
CA LEU A 159 -17.50 29.93 -14.12
C LEU A 159 -17.95 30.31 -15.55
N HIS A 160 -17.55 29.50 -16.53
CA HIS A 160 -17.94 29.76 -17.93
C HIS A 160 -19.44 29.76 -18.09
N ASP A 161 -20.13 28.73 -17.58
CA ASP A 161 -21.57 28.60 -17.75
C ASP A 161 -22.33 29.72 -17.01
N GLY A 162 -21.96 30.05 -15.78
CA GLY A 162 -22.60 31.12 -15.00
C GLY A 162 -22.41 32.49 -15.63
N VAL A 163 -21.19 32.82 -16.08
CA VAL A 163 -20.91 34.11 -16.71
C VAL A 163 -21.54 34.23 -18.10
N VAL A 164 -21.37 33.17 -18.94
CA VAL A 164 -21.90 33.19 -20.31
C VAL A 164 -23.44 33.25 -20.31
N GLN A 165 -24.09 32.49 -19.44
CA GLN A 165 -25.55 32.52 -19.30
C GLN A 165 -26.02 33.89 -18.81
N GLY A 166 -25.41 34.46 -17.76
CA GLY A 166 -25.76 35.77 -17.24
C GLY A 166 -25.58 36.86 -18.27
N LEU A 167 -24.49 36.87 -19.02
CA LEU A 167 -24.26 37.81 -20.12
C LEU A 167 -25.26 37.63 -21.26
N SER A 168 -25.65 36.42 -21.60
CA SER A 168 -26.64 36.13 -22.65
C SER A 168 -28.02 36.60 -22.26
N ILE A 169 -28.44 36.41 -21.00
CA ILE A 169 -29.70 36.89 -20.45
C ILE A 169 -29.69 38.42 -20.44
N ALA A 170 -28.62 39.05 -19.97
CA ALA A 170 -28.50 40.50 -19.95
C ALA A 170 -28.58 41.10 -21.35
N HIS A 171 -27.91 40.51 -22.34
CA HIS A 171 -27.94 40.93 -23.72
C HIS A 171 -29.36 40.84 -24.31
N LEU A 172 -30.05 39.73 -24.12
CA LEU A 172 -31.40 39.52 -24.57
C LEU A 172 -32.39 40.52 -23.91
N ALA A 173 -32.25 40.79 -22.62
CA ALA A 173 -33.05 41.79 -21.91
C ALA A 173 -32.82 43.19 -22.44
N LEU A 174 -31.62 43.58 -22.85
CA LEU A 174 -31.32 44.83 -23.49
C LEU A 174 -31.99 44.95 -24.88
N GLU A 175 -31.97 43.90 -25.70
CA GLU A 175 -32.64 43.89 -27.00
C GLU A 175 -34.15 44.07 -26.87
N LEU A 176 -34.74 43.62 -25.76
CA LEU A 176 -36.15 43.77 -25.44
C LEU A 176 -36.46 45.09 -24.69
N ASP A 177 -35.51 46.03 -24.57
CA ASP A 177 -35.58 47.29 -23.81
C ASP A 177 -35.93 47.09 -22.31
N ARG A 178 -35.58 45.94 -21.72
CA ARG A 178 -35.79 45.60 -20.30
C ARG A 178 -34.53 45.89 -19.50
N ARG A 179 -34.20 47.14 -19.30
CA ARG A 179 -32.90 47.57 -18.70
C ARG A 179 -32.71 47.13 -17.26
N ASP A 180 -33.78 47.04 -16.47
CA ASP A 180 -33.69 46.62 -15.07
C ASP A 180 -33.36 45.11 -14.97
N GLU A 181 -34.02 44.28 -15.81
CA GLU A 181 -33.72 42.83 -15.88
C GLU A 181 -32.30 42.57 -16.39
N SER A 182 -31.82 43.35 -17.37
CA SER A 182 -30.47 43.27 -17.87
C SER A 182 -29.42 43.58 -16.77
N ARG A 183 -29.69 44.62 -15.98
CA ARG A 183 -28.82 45.03 -14.88
C ARG A 183 -28.77 43.99 -13.78
N GLU A 184 -29.90 43.39 -13.45
CA GLU A 184 -29.98 42.31 -12.46
C GLU A 184 -29.21 41.10 -12.90
N ALA A 185 -29.36 40.62 -14.14
CA ALA A 185 -28.61 39.49 -14.70
C ALA A 185 -27.07 39.74 -14.75
N LEU A 186 -26.64 40.97 -15.04
CA LEU A 186 -25.23 41.34 -14.99
C LEU A 186 -24.66 41.31 -13.57
N LEU A 187 -25.43 41.82 -12.60
CA LEU A 187 -24.97 41.79 -11.20
C LEU A 187 -24.89 40.37 -10.67
N GLU A 188 -25.85 39.51 -11.00
CA GLU A 188 -25.84 38.10 -10.61
C GLU A 188 -24.66 37.35 -11.25
N ALA A 189 -24.39 37.55 -12.55
CA ALA A 189 -23.24 36.95 -13.23
C ALA A 189 -21.89 37.41 -12.61
N LEU A 190 -21.81 38.70 -12.24
CA LEU A 190 -20.64 39.26 -11.60
C LEU A 190 -20.42 38.68 -10.19
N ASP A 191 -21.46 38.53 -9.39
CA ASP A 191 -21.37 37.97 -8.05
C ASP A 191 -21.04 36.49 -8.09
N ASN A 192 -21.58 35.71 -9.02
CA ASN A 192 -21.20 34.33 -9.27
C ASN A 192 -19.71 34.20 -9.64
N ALA A 193 -19.24 35.03 -10.58
CA ALA A 193 -17.84 35.04 -10.98
C ALA A 193 -16.92 35.38 -9.81
N ARG A 194 -17.27 36.36 -8.99
CA ARG A 194 -16.50 36.73 -7.77
C ARG A 194 -16.47 35.60 -6.75
N GLY A 195 -17.59 34.91 -6.53
CA GLY A 195 -17.66 33.78 -5.62
C GLY A 195 -16.69 32.67 -6.01
N ILE A 196 -16.70 32.26 -7.29
CA ILE A 196 -15.83 31.21 -7.81
C ILE A 196 -14.35 31.62 -7.73
N VAL A 197 -14.01 32.85 -8.10
CA VAL A 197 -12.64 33.37 -8.00
C VAL A 197 -12.17 33.41 -6.55
N SER A 198 -13.02 33.85 -5.61
CA SER A 198 -12.68 33.90 -4.19
C SER A 198 -12.41 32.50 -3.65
N GLN A 199 -13.23 31.53 -3.99
CA GLN A 199 -13.03 30.13 -3.60
C GLN A 199 -11.72 29.57 -4.17
N ALA A 200 -11.44 29.80 -5.46
CA ALA A 200 -10.20 29.36 -6.09
C ALA A 200 -8.95 29.98 -5.41
N ILE A 201 -9.03 31.25 -4.98
CA ILE A 201 -7.94 31.91 -4.24
C ILE A 201 -7.76 31.29 -2.85
N GLU A 202 -8.83 30.97 -2.14
CA GLU A 202 -8.74 30.30 -0.84
C GLU A 202 -8.11 28.90 -0.96
N GLU A 203 -8.53 28.11 -1.94
CA GLU A 203 -7.96 26.77 -2.20
C GLU A 203 -6.45 26.85 -2.51
N LEU A 204 -6.02 27.81 -3.33
CA LEU A 204 -4.60 28.02 -3.64
C LEU A 204 -3.80 28.50 -2.44
N ARG A 205 -4.43 29.27 -1.55
CA ARG A 205 -3.80 29.72 -0.31
C ARG A 205 -3.58 28.57 0.67
N ASP A 206 -4.54 27.65 0.76
CA ASP A 206 -4.43 26.44 1.57
C ASP A 206 -3.37 25.46 1.02
N GLU A 207 -3.16 25.45 -0.29
CA GLU A 207 -2.06 24.71 -0.96
C GLU A 207 -0.68 25.37 -0.75
N GLY A 208 -0.60 26.53 -0.09
CA GLY A 208 0.64 27.24 0.21
C GLY A 208 1.27 27.97 -0.98
N VAL A 209 0.49 28.23 -2.04
CA VAL A 209 0.96 28.98 -3.20
C VAL A 209 0.91 30.51 -2.90
N PRO A 210 2.04 31.24 -2.97
CA PRO A 210 2.04 32.68 -2.71
C PRO A 210 1.21 33.45 -3.77
N LEU A 211 0.30 34.30 -3.33
CA LEU A 211 -0.56 35.11 -4.22
C LEU A 211 0.27 35.96 -5.23
N GLU A 212 1.47 36.38 -4.85
CA GLU A 212 2.38 37.14 -5.72
C GLU A 212 2.85 36.35 -6.95
N GLN A 213 2.95 35.04 -6.83
CA GLN A 213 3.35 34.17 -7.93
C GLN A 213 2.21 34.01 -8.94
N LEU A 214 0.96 33.91 -8.47
CA LEU A 214 -0.24 33.84 -9.31
C LEU A 214 -0.47 35.12 -10.12
N ILE A 215 -0.26 36.28 -9.52
CA ILE A 215 -0.42 37.56 -10.20
C ILE A 215 0.66 37.75 -11.29
N ARG A 216 1.85 37.23 -11.06
CA ARG A 216 2.98 37.31 -12.01
C ARG A 216 2.74 36.41 -13.23
N ASP A 217 2.21 35.21 -13.02
CA ASP A 217 1.94 34.21 -14.07
C ASP A 217 0.66 34.53 -14.87
N ALA A 218 -0.25 35.34 -14.31
CA ALA A 218 -1.49 35.79 -14.95
C ALA A 218 -1.37 37.11 -15.74
N ALA A 219 -0.24 37.80 -15.65
CA ALA A 219 -0.03 39.03 -16.42
C ALA A 219 0.19 38.70 -17.91
N PRO A 220 -0.66 39.18 -18.82
CA PRO A 220 -0.46 38.99 -20.24
C PRO A 220 0.82 39.67 -20.70
N ALA A 221 1.61 38.97 -21.54
CA ALA A 221 2.81 39.47 -22.18
C ALA A 221 2.51 40.57 -23.20
#